data_86d6ba7073afa69a5e270d52cdca96eb
#
_entry.id   86d6ba7073afa69a5e270d52cdca96eb
#
_cell.length_a   1.000
_cell.length_b   1.000
_cell.length_c   1.000
_cell.angle_alpha   90.00
_cell.angle_beta   90.00
_cell.angle_gamma   90.00
#
_symmetry.space_group_name_H-M   'P 1'
#
loop_
_entity.id
_entity.type
_entity.pdbx_description
1 polymer ?
#
loop_
_entity_poly.entity_id
_entity_poly.type
_entity_poly.pdbx_seq_one_letter_code
_entity_poly.pdbx_strand_id
1 'polypeptide(L)'
;MSTLYNLSPISTFTRSMTVCKYTFMGFHNAMRVFLLIAMAWAFISMKAQNTVKIKGTVNDAGGSPISMVVVKVENQAAGTLTDLKGNYSFTFQSRDSVVITYSMLGYRTLRRVLLSPRDSVTLKVTMHLNDKVLNDAVVKGRRVQTNTMQDIKAESAKQLPSTTGNAVEDLISTMAGVSRHDEMSSQYNVRGGSFDENIVYLNGQEVFRPMLVRSGQQEGLSIINSNMVEKINFSTGGFEAKYGDKMSSVLDITYKKPKKFEASANGSLLGGGAYVGYGNDKFSVMSSIRYKTTRYLLGSLETTGEYRPNFLDYQAYLSWTPNERWAFDFIGNISDNHYNFKPESRETKFGTIND
;
A
#
# COMPACT_ATOMS: atom_id res chain seq x y z
N MET A 1 -86.27 -0.83 -27.38
CA MET A 1 -86.26 -1.64 -28.59
C MET A 1 -84.84 -2.15 -28.71
N SER A 2 -84.59 -3.31 -28.15
CA SER A 2 -84.35 -4.62 -28.79
C SER A 2 -83.10 -4.56 -29.66
N THR A 3 -82.13 -5.30 -29.46
CA THR A 3 -81.73 -6.70 -29.30
C THR A 3 -80.41 -6.82 -30.00
N LEU A 4 -79.46 -7.64 -29.78
CA LEU A 4 -79.29 -9.04 -29.39
C LEU A 4 -77.83 -9.37 -29.16
N TYR A 5 -77.62 -10.24 -28.28
CA TYR A 5 -76.44 -11.02 -28.06
C TYR A 5 -75.92 -11.81 -29.25
N ASN A 6 -74.64 -12.01 -29.41
CA ASN A 6 -74.19 -13.25 -30.00
C ASN A 6 -72.90 -13.74 -29.32
N LEU A 7 -73.03 -14.85 -28.64
CA LEU A 7 -72.03 -15.70 -28.06
C LEU A 7 -71.51 -16.66 -29.16
N SER A 8 -70.18 -16.79 -29.28
CA SER A 8 -69.51 -18.04 -29.75
C SER A 8 -68.04 -17.93 -29.68
N PRO A 9 -67.27 -19.04 -29.60
CA PRO A 9 -67.33 -20.10 -28.66
C PRO A 9 -65.88 -20.40 -28.07
N ILE A 10 -65.92 -21.11 -26.99
CA ILE A 10 -64.84 -21.72 -26.25
C ILE A 10 -64.08 -22.80 -27.06
N SER A 11 -63.20 -22.43 -27.99
CA SER A 11 -62.36 -23.43 -28.67
C SER A 11 -60.88 -23.06 -28.80
N THR A 12 -60.47 -21.87 -28.38
CA THR A 12 -59.08 -21.41 -28.48
C THR A 12 -58.25 -21.64 -27.20
N PHE A 13 -58.90 -22.00 -26.09
CA PHE A 13 -58.21 -22.13 -24.83
C PHE A 13 -57.54 -23.50 -24.57
N THR A 14 -58.00 -24.55 -25.23
CA THR A 14 -57.48 -25.90 -25.09
C THR A 14 -56.20 -26.18 -25.90
N ARG A 15 -55.99 -25.41 -27.00
CA ARG A 15 -54.76 -25.56 -27.81
C ARG A 15 -53.52 -24.91 -27.22
N SER A 16 -53.71 -23.85 -26.42
CA SER A 16 -52.63 -23.12 -25.76
C SER A 16 -52.00 -23.90 -24.57
N MET A 17 -52.79 -24.70 -23.85
CA MET A 17 -52.28 -25.48 -22.73
C MET A 17 -51.47 -26.71 -23.15
N THR A 18 -51.72 -27.28 -24.32
CA THR A 18 -51.00 -28.47 -24.79
C THR A 18 -49.59 -28.09 -25.30
N VAL A 19 -49.46 -26.94 -25.99
CA VAL A 19 -48.15 -26.45 -26.46
C VAL A 19 -47.24 -26.05 -25.29
N CYS A 20 -47.81 -25.45 -24.23
CA CYS A 20 -47.05 -25.07 -23.02
C CYS A 20 -46.52 -26.30 -22.24
N LYS A 21 -47.25 -27.42 -22.26
CA LYS A 21 -46.84 -28.66 -21.60
C LYS A 21 -45.66 -29.36 -22.33
N TYR A 22 -45.62 -29.31 -23.65
CA TYR A 22 -44.52 -29.91 -24.43
C TYR A 22 -43.27 -29.07 -24.40
N THR A 23 -43.34 -27.75 -24.37
CA THR A 23 -42.17 -26.87 -24.20
C THR A 23 -41.55 -26.99 -22.81
N PHE A 24 -42.34 -27.14 -21.75
CA PHE A 24 -41.82 -27.30 -20.37
C PHE A 24 -41.18 -28.69 -20.14
N MET A 25 -41.69 -29.72 -20.78
CA MET A 25 -41.13 -31.09 -20.71
C MET A 25 -39.83 -31.23 -21.52
N GLY A 26 -39.72 -30.49 -22.65
CA GLY A 26 -38.46 -30.40 -23.41
C GLY A 26 -37.34 -29.67 -22.68
N PHE A 27 -37.68 -28.62 -21.94
CA PHE A 27 -36.70 -27.86 -21.17
C PHE A 27 -36.14 -28.65 -20.00
N HIS A 28 -36.94 -29.48 -19.33
CA HIS A 28 -36.49 -30.36 -18.23
C HIS A 28 -35.57 -31.47 -18.73
N ASN A 29 -35.82 -32.03 -19.88
CA ASN A 29 -34.93 -33.04 -20.48
C ASN A 29 -33.64 -32.42 -21.02
N ALA A 30 -33.69 -31.25 -21.62
CA ALA A 30 -32.51 -30.50 -22.07
C ALA A 30 -31.62 -30.12 -20.89
N MET A 31 -32.22 -29.69 -19.77
CA MET A 31 -31.48 -29.36 -18.53
C MET A 31 -30.84 -30.59 -17.88
N ARG A 32 -31.52 -31.76 -17.93
CA ARG A 32 -30.93 -33.03 -17.43
C ARG A 32 -29.74 -33.47 -18.29
N VAL A 33 -29.85 -33.37 -19.62
CA VAL A 33 -28.76 -33.70 -20.53
C VAL A 33 -27.59 -32.73 -20.35
N PHE A 34 -27.86 -31.44 -20.16
CA PHE A 34 -26.82 -30.44 -19.87
C PHE A 34 -26.11 -30.73 -18.53
N LEU A 35 -26.86 -31.11 -17.49
CA LEU A 35 -26.30 -31.50 -16.18
C LEU A 35 -25.44 -32.77 -16.28
N LEU A 36 -25.86 -33.75 -17.05
CA LEU A 36 -25.08 -34.97 -17.28
C LEU A 36 -23.80 -34.70 -18.07
N ILE A 37 -23.85 -33.83 -19.08
CA ILE A 37 -22.66 -33.41 -19.84
C ILE A 37 -21.72 -32.60 -18.94
N ALA A 38 -22.22 -31.68 -18.13
CA ALA A 38 -21.43 -30.90 -17.18
C ALA A 38 -20.75 -31.81 -16.12
N MET A 39 -21.49 -32.82 -15.64
CA MET A 39 -20.97 -33.82 -14.70
C MET A 39 -19.92 -34.72 -15.36
N ALA A 40 -20.11 -35.13 -16.63
CA ALA A 40 -19.09 -35.88 -17.39
C ALA A 40 -17.82 -35.04 -17.64
N TRP A 41 -17.96 -33.74 -17.91
CA TRP A 41 -16.82 -32.83 -18.04
C TRP A 41 -16.05 -32.64 -16.74
N ALA A 42 -16.73 -32.62 -15.58
CA ALA A 42 -16.10 -32.57 -14.28
C ALA A 42 -15.21 -33.81 -14.00
N PHE A 43 -15.60 -34.98 -14.46
CA PHE A 43 -14.81 -36.21 -14.32
C PHE A 43 -13.56 -36.25 -15.20
N ILE A 44 -13.57 -35.57 -16.36
CA ILE A 44 -12.42 -35.53 -17.27
C ILE A 44 -11.29 -34.65 -16.71
N SER A 45 -11.58 -33.75 -15.80
CA SER A 45 -10.61 -32.83 -15.17
C SER A 45 -9.81 -33.44 -14.01
N MET A 46 -10.09 -34.66 -13.58
CA MET A 46 -9.29 -35.35 -12.54
C MET A 46 -7.97 -35.85 -13.16
N LYS A 47 -7.00 -34.94 -13.26
CA LYS A 47 -5.61 -35.34 -13.52
C LYS A 47 -5.14 -36.18 -12.32
N ALA A 48 -4.80 -37.44 -12.57
CA ALA A 48 -4.15 -38.29 -11.59
C ALA A 48 -2.88 -37.60 -11.11
N GLN A 49 -2.83 -37.24 -9.83
CA GLN A 49 -1.65 -36.62 -9.22
C GLN A 49 -0.62 -37.74 -9.01
N ASN A 50 0.38 -37.81 -9.87
CA ASN A 50 1.47 -38.75 -9.72
C ASN A 50 2.33 -38.33 -8.51
N THR A 51 2.40 -39.19 -7.51
CA THR A 51 3.33 -39.03 -6.38
C THR A 51 4.66 -39.72 -6.72
N VAL A 52 5.75 -39.01 -6.44
CA VAL A 52 7.11 -39.48 -6.64
C VAL A 52 7.79 -39.68 -5.30
N LYS A 53 8.45 -40.82 -5.11
CA LYS A 53 9.25 -41.06 -3.90
C LYS A 53 10.69 -40.64 -4.16
N ILE A 54 11.21 -39.78 -3.31
CA ILE A 54 12.63 -39.42 -3.31
C ILE A 54 13.34 -40.05 -2.12
N LYS A 55 14.55 -40.50 -2.34
CA LYS A 55 15.48 -40.97 -1.30
C LYS A 55 16.88 -40.53 -1.65
N GLY A 56 17.74 -40.45 -0.66
CA GLY A 56 19.15 -40.09 -0.92
C GLY A 56 19.96 -39.91 0.33
N THR A 57 21.17 -39.44 0.15
CA THR A 57 22.14 -39.18 1.23
C THR A 57 22.67 -37.75 1.08
N VAL A 58 22.92 -37.10 2.22
CA VAL A 58 23.57 -35.79 2.28
C VAL A 58 24.87 -35.92 3.04
N ASN A 59 25.96 -35.56 2.39
CA ASN A 59 27.32 -35.63 2.95
C ASN A 59 27.95 -34.22 2.91
N ASP A 60 28.98 -34.02 3.71
CA ASP A 60 29.85 -32.87 3.61
C ASP A 60 30.90 -33.02 2.49
N ALA A 61 31.73 -32.01 2.29
CA ALA A 61 32.83 -32.04 1.30
C ALA A 61 33.91 -33.09 1.63
N GLY A 62 34.01 -33.53 2.87
CA GLY A 62 34.89 -34.60 3.32
C GLY A 62 34.30 -36.01 3.21
N GLY A 63 33.04 -36.13 2.74
CA GLY A 63 32.33 -37.39 2.61
C GLY A 63 31.61 -37.89 3.85
N SER A 64 31.68 -37.14 4.98
CA SER A 64 30.98 -37.49 6.21
C SER A 64 29.47 -37.19 6.11
N PRO A 65 28.58 -38.06 6.64
CA PRO A 65 27.15 -37.85 6.57
C PRO A 65 26.72 -36.68 7.47
N ILE A 66 25.80 -35.87 6.98
CA ILE A 66 25.25 -34.73 7.70
C ILE A 66 23.82 -35.07 8.16
N SER A 67 23.61 -35.10 9.49
CA SER A 67 22.31 -35.27 10.10
C SER A 67 21.55 -33.95 10.24
N MET A 68 20.22 -34.01 10.41
CA MET A 68 19.35 -32.85 10.66
C MET A 68 19.30 -31.82 9.51
N VAL A 69 19.70 -32.18 8.30
CA VAL A 69 19.51 -31.34 7.13
C VAL A 69 18.05 -31.29 6.76
N VAL A 70 17.49 -30.09 6.65
CA VAL A 70 16.13 -29.87 6.16
C VAL A 70 16.11 -30.07 4.65
N VAL A 71 15.38 -31.08 4.19
CA VAL A 71 15.17 -31.37 2.76
C VAL A 71 13.70 -31.06 2.46
N LYS A 72 13.42 -30.06 1.63
CA LYS A 72 12.05 -29.65 1.30
C LYS A 72 11.86 -29.41 -0.20
N VAL A 73 10.65 -29.61 -0.67
CA VAL A 73 10.22 -29.21 -2.02
C VAL A 73 9.69 -27.80 -1.97
N GLU A 74 10.17 -26.92 -2.86
CA GLU A 74 9.63 -25.57 -2.98
C GLU A 74 8.19 -25.61 -3.50
N ASN A 75 7.34 -24.76 -2.94
CA ASN A 75 5.91 -24.66 -3.28
C ASN A 75 5.06 -25.91 -3.01
N GLN A 76 5.54 -26.82 -2.14
CA GLN A 76 4.78 -27.97 -1.62
C GLN A 76 5.06 -28.14 -0.13
N ALA A 77 4.08 -28.66 0.61
CA ALA A 77 4.25 -29.01 2.02
C ALA A 77 4.92 -30.39 2.19
N ALA A 78 5.89 -30.72 1.34
CA ALA A 78 6.59 -31.99 1.34
C ALA A 78 8.07 -31.79 1.69
N GLY A 79 8.56 -32.54 2.66
CA GLY A 79 9.95 -32.51 3.10
C GLY A 79 10.21 -33.42 4.28
N THR A 80 11.47 -33.54 4.66
CA THR A 80 11.93 -34.35 5.80
C THR A 80 13.27 -33.83 6.32
N LEU A 81 13.74 -34.43 7.41
CA LEU A 81 15.09 -34.24 7.94
C LEU A 81 15.97 -35.46 7.62
N THR A 82 17.27 -35.26 7.46
CA THR A 82 18.22 -36.39 7.36
C THR A 82 18.43 -37.05 8.71
N ASP A 83 18.60 -38.38 8.69
CA ASP A 83 18.93 -39.19 9.86
C ASP A 83 20.43 -39.04 10.26
N LEU A 84 20.85 -39.77 11.29
CA LEU A 84 22.24 -39.76 11.78
C LEU A 84 23.26 -40.27 10.74
N LYS A 85 22.82 -40.98 9.72
CA LYS A 85 23.64 -41.48 8.61
C LYS A 85 23.48 -40.60 7.36
N GLY A 86 22.84 -39.43 7.50
CA GLY A 86 22.62 -38.52 6.37
C GLY A 86 21.56 -38.95 5.39
N ASN A 87 20.80 -40.06 5.64
CA ASN A 87 19.78 -40.53 4.71
C ASN A 87 18.49 -39.76 4.87
N TYR A 88 17.74 -39.62 3.76
CA TYR A 88 16.40 -39.06 3.77
C TYR A 88 15.50 -39.80 2.77
N SER A 89 14.21 -39.81 3.04
CA SER A 89 13.18 -40.38 2.15
C SER A 89 11.83 -39.72 2.43
N PHE A 90 11.17 -39.24 1.38
CA PHE A 90 9.80 -38.73 1.45
C PHE A 90 9.12 -38.80 0.08
N THR A 91 7.82 -38.49 0.03
CA THR A 91 7.03 -38.46 -1.21
C THR A 91 6.54 -37.04 -1.47
N PHE A 92 6.45 -36.67 -2.74
CA PHE A 92 5.93 -35.38 -3.18
C PHE A 92 5.12 -35.53 -4.47
N GLN A 93 4.36 -34.49 -4.84
CA GLN A 93 3.59 -34.48 -6.07
C GLN A 93 4.49 -34.12 -7.27
N SER A 94 4.46 -34.98 -8.32
CA SER A 94 5.18 -34.74 -9.56
C SER A 94 4.61 -33.52 -10.28
N ARG A 95 5.52 -32.68 -10.79
CA ARG A 95 5.25 -31.54 -11.70
C ARG A 95 6.31 -31.53 -12.79
N ASP A 96 6.11 -30.72 -13.82
CA ASP A 96 7.06 -30.59 -14.95
C ASP A 96 8.46 -30.18 -14.47
N SER A 97 8.53 -29.36 -13.42
CA SER A 97 9.78 -29.08 -12.72
C SER A 97 9.55 -29.00 -11.21
N VAL A 98 10.46 -29.59 -10.45
CA VAL A 98 10.43 -29.60 -8.99
C VAL A 98 11.78 -29.17 -8.45
N VAL A 99 11.79 -28.19 -7.57
CA VAL A 99 13.00 -27.69 -6.92
C VAL A 99 13.07 -28.23 -5.50
N ILE A 100 14.16 -28.95 -5.20
CA ILE A 100 14.44 -29.47 -3.86
C ILE A 100 15.52 -28.62 -3.23
N THR A 101 15.27 -28.14 -2.05
CA THR A 101 16.18 -27.30 -1.26
C THR A 101 16.71 -28.09 -0.07
N TYR A 102 18.01 -28.07 0.09
CA TYR A 102 18.76 -28.65 1.22
C TYR A 102 19.30 -27.50 2.05
N SER A 103 18.94 -27.43 3.30
CA SER A 103 19.41 -26.35 4.19
C SER A 103 19.76 -26.86 5.59
N MET A 104 20.89 -26.38 6.10
CA MET A 104 21.36 -26.63 7.46
C MET A 104 22.19 -25.44 7.94
N LEU A 105 22.14 -25.18 9.23
CA LEU A 105 22.94 -24.13 9.85
C LEU A 105 24.44 -24.43 9.68
N GLY A 106 25.21 -23.43 9.24
CA GLY A 106 26.65 -23.58 8.97
C GLY A 106 26.98 -24.08 7.56
N TYR A 107 26.02 -24.46 6.76
CA TYR A 107 26.22 -24.91 5.38
C TYR A 107 25.57 -23.99 4.36
N ARG A 108 26.10 -23.93 3.15
CA ARG A 108 25.47 -23.22 2.01
C ARG A 108 24.23 -23.97 1.59
N THR A 109 23.11 -23.25 1.53
CA THR A 109 21.85 -23.82 1.00
C THR A 109 22.04 -24.27 -0.42
N LEU A 110 21.71 -25.52 -0.71
CA LEU A 110 21.80 -26.13 -2.03
C LEU A 110 20.41 -26.32 -2.63
N ARG A 111 20.25 -25.98 -3.90
CA ARG A 111 19.02 -26.19 -4.66
C ARG A 111 19.29 -27.15 -5.81
N ARG A 112 18.39 -28.11 -6.01
CA ARG A 112 18.43 -29.07 -7.12
C ARG A 112 17.11 -29.05 -7.86
N VAL A 113 17.18 -28.86 -9.17
CA VAL A 113 16.01 -28.89 -10.05
C VAL A 113 15.89 -30.28 -10.64
N LEU A 114 14.72 -30.89 -10.51
CA LEU A 114 14.35 -32.15 -11.16
C LEU A 114 13.33 -31.84 -12.26
N LEU A 115 13.62 -32.24 -13.46
CA LEU A 115 12.72 -32.11 -14.61
C LEU A 115 11.89 -33.37 -14.74
N SER A 116 10.58 -33.25 -14.75
CA SER A 116 9.57 -34.30 -14.91
C SER A 116 9.91 -35.62 -14.17
N PRO A 117 10.11 -35.58 -12.84
CA PRO A 117 10.47 -36.76 -12.07
C PRO A 117 9.34 -37.79 -12.13
N ARG A 118 9.67 -39.04 -12.40
CA ARG A 118 8.74 -40.19 -12.47
C ARG A 118 9.20 -41.28 -11.50
N ASP A 119 8.26 -42.01 -10.96
CA ASP A 119 8.44 -43.14 -10.04
C ASP A 119 9.28 -42.87 -8.79
N SER A 120 10.55 -43.18 -8.77
CA SER A 120 11.45 -42.94 -7.65
C SER A 120 12.76 -42.31 -8.10
N VAL A 121 13.23 -41.32 -7.32
CA VAL A 121 14.47 -40.59 -7.56
C VAL A 121 15.44 -40.80 -6.42
N THR A 122 16.69 -41.18 -6.73
CA THR A 122 17.75 -41.27 -5.71
C THR A 122 18.79 -40.18 -5.96
N LEU A 123 19.01 -39.30 -4.94
CA LEU A 123 19.95 -38.19 -5.02
C LEU A 123 21.01 -38.30 -3.93
N LYS A 124 22.28 -38.27 -4.34
CA LYS A 124 23.39 -38.04 -3.43
C LYS A 124 23.81 -36.58 -3.52
N VAL A 125 23.88 -35.93 -2.38
CA VAL A 125 24.08 -34.47 -2.29
C VAL A 125 25.28 -34.19 -1.40
N THR A 126 26.19 -33.33 -1.86
CA THR A 126 27.30 -32.83 -1.06
C THR A 126 27.05 -31.37 -0.72
N MET A 127 27.05 -31.03 0.55
CA MET A 127 26.94 -29.65 1.05
C MET A 127 28.30 -29.13 1.44
N HIS A 128 28.54 -27.86 1.15
CA HIS A 128 29.76 -27.16 1.53
C HIS A 128 29.51 -26.26 2.72
N LEU A 129 30.47 -26.19 3.62
CA LEU A 129 30.44 -25.23 4.73
C LEU A 129 30.27 -23.80 4.19
N ASN A 130 29.55 -23.00 4.90
CA ASN A 130 29.39 -21.59 4.56
C ASN A 130 30.58 -20.82 5.15
N ASP A 131 31.70 -20.75 4.40
CA ASP A 131 32.88 -19.98 4.74
C ASP A 131 32.68 -18.46 4.73
N LYS A 132 31.45 -17.98 4.52
CA LYS A 132 31.15 -16.61 4.90
C LYS A 132 31.34 -16.57 6.41
N VAL A 133 32.54 -16.13 6.85
CA VAL A 133 32.70 -15.46 8.12
C VAL A 133 31.41 -14.66 8.31
N LEU A 134 30.59 -15.05 9.26
CA LEU A 134 29.55 -14.18 9.74
C LEU A 134 30.31 -12.91 10.07
N ASN A 135 30.24 -11.91 9.21
CA ASN A 135 30.59 -10.57 9.64
C ASN A 135 29.95 -10.48 11.00
N ASP A 136 30.76 -10.31 12.04
CA ASP A 136 30.26 -10.22 13.39
C ASP A 136 28.87 -9.68 13.34
N ALA A 137 27.90 -10.44 13.86
CA ALA A 137 26.59 -9.91 14.00
C ALA A 137 26.84 -8.66 14.84
N VAL A 138 27.07 -7.54 14.17
CA VAL A 138 26.95 -6.25 14.79
C VAL A 138 25.50 -6.28 15.20
N VAL A 139 25.26 -6.81 16.39
CA VAL A 139 24.12 -6.44 17.19
C VAL A 139 24.29 -4.93 17.24
N LYS A 140 23.70 -4.26 16.26
CA LYS A 140 23.33 -2.86 16.41
C LYS A 140 22.41 -2.95 17.61
N GLY A 141 23.04 -2.86 18.79
CA GLY A 141 22.30 -2.75 20.02
C GLY A 141 21.30 -1.68 19.65
N ARG A 142 20.03 -2.00 19.72
CA ARG A 142 18.99 -1.02 19.57
C ARG A 142 19.39 -0.01 20.63
N ARG A 143 20.17 1.00 20.21
CA ARG A 143 20.45 2.15 21.04
C ARG A 143 19.07 2.50 21.51
N VAL A 144 18.82 2.30 22.80
CA VAL A 144 17.63 2.88 23.42
C VAL A 144 17.74 4.32 22.97
N GLN A 145 16.87 4.69 22.03
CA GLN A 145 16.92 6.04 21.50
C GLN A 145 16.64 6.92 22.71
N THR A 146 17.69 7.54 23.23
CA THR A 146 17.58 8.48 24.35
C THR A 146 16.83 9.73 23.90
N ASN A 147 16.69 9.94 22.60
CA ASN A 147 15.81 10.96 22.04
C ASN A 147 14.43 10.33 21.72
N THR A 148 13.39 11.08 21.94
CA THR A 148 12.00 10.69 21.65
C THR A 148 11.65 10.78 20.16
N MET A 149 12.65 10.93 19.27
CA MET A 149 12.46 11.02 17.84
C MET A 149 12.01 9.67 17.28
N GLN A 150 10.84 9.63 16.69
CA GLN A 150 10.25 8.46 16.06
C GLN A 150 10.44 8.53 14.55
N ASP A 151 10.96 7.45 13.97
CA ASP A 151 11.06 7.26 12.53
C ASP A 151 9.73 6.69 12.01
N ILE A 152 9.01 7.44 11.22
CA ILE A 152 7.70 7.09 10.69
C ILE A 152 7.85 6.81 9.19
N LYS A 153 7.29 5.70 8.74
CA LYS A 153 7.31 5.34 7.32
C LYS A 153 6.46 6.31 6.50
N ALA A 154 7.04 6.90 5.47
CA ALA A 154 6.34 7.82 4.58
C ALA A 154 5.12 7.19 3.87
N GLU A 155 5.16 5.85 3.63
CA GLU A 155 4.04 5.11 3.06
C GLU A 155 2.80 5.17 3.95
N SER A 156 2.96 5.25 5.27
CA SER A 156 1.83 5.33 6.20
C SER A 156 1.02 6.61 6.00
N ALA A 157 1.64 7.72 5.61
CA ALA A 157 0.93 8.95 5.29
C ALA A 157 0.03 8.82 4.06
N LYS A 158 0.40 7.95 3.09
CA LYS A 158 -0.40 7.72 1.88
C LYS A 158 -1.58 6.79 2.09
N GLN A 159 -1.54 5.97 3.15
CA GLN A 159 -2.59 4.99 3.46
C GLN A 159 -3.73 5.60 4.29
N LEU A 160 -3.48 6.71 4.96
CA LEU A 160 -4.51 7.41 5.74
C LEU A 160 -5.38 8.27 4.84
N PRO A 161 -6.71 8.23 5.01
CA PRO A 161 -7.59 9.19 4.37
C PRO A 161 -7.29 10.59 4.90
N SER A 162 -6.90 11.50 4.01
CA SER A 162 -6.62 12.88 4.38
C SER A 162 -7.80 13.76 4.01
N THR A 163 -8.43 14.38 4.99
CA THR A 163 -9.49 15.38 4.80
C THR A 163 -8.91 16.76 4.51
N THR A 164 -7.71 17.03 5.01
CA THR A 164 -7.04 18.32 4.83
C THR A 164 -6.24 18.41 3.54
N GLY A 165 -5.91 17.26 2.92
CA GLY A 165 -4.98 17.16 1.78
C GLY A 165 -3.51 17.23 2.20
N ASN A 166 -3.21 17.32 3.50
CA ASN A 166 -1.88 17.39 4.10
C ASN A 166 -1.57 16.09 4.84
N ALA A 167 -1.33 15.02 4.08
CA ALA A 167 -1.28 13.65 4.59
C ALA A 167 -0.20 13.41 5.66
N VAL A 168 0.89 14.18 5.67
CA VAL A 168 1.94 14.06 6.69
C VAL A 168 1.45 14.60 8.03
N GLU A 169 0.87 15.80 8.04
CA GLU A 169 0.31 16.42 9.24
C GLU A 169 -0.89 15.63 9.77
N ASP A 170 -1.69 15.05 8.86
CA ASP A 170 -2.79 14.17 9.24
C ASP A 170 -2.27 12.90 9.92
N LEU A 171 -1.16 12.33 9.45
CA LEU A 171 -0.50 11.20 10.11
C LEU A 171 0.05 11.60 11.50
N ILE A 172 0.73 12.74 11.59
CA ILE A 172 1.29 13.23 12.86
C ILE A 172 0.18 13.41 13.91
N SER A 173 -0.98 13.88 13.51
CA SER A 173 -2.09 14.08 14.45
C SER A 173 -2.70 12.77 15.00
N THR A 174 -2.33 11.62 14.46
CA THR A 174 -2.69 10.30 15.03
C THR A 174 -1.70 9.82 16.10
N MET A 175 -0.59 10.54 16.29
CA MET A 175 0.45 10.15 17.24
C MET A 175 0.07 10.47 18.68
N ALA A 176 0.62 9.72 19.63
CA ALA A 176 0.37 9.94 21.04
C ALA A 176 0.86 11.32 21.51
N GLY A 177 0.01 12.04 22.24
CA GLY A 177 0.31 13.38 22.75
C GLY A 177 0.12 14.50 21.74
N VAL A 178 -0.44 14.19 20.57
CA VAL A 178 -0.82 15.17 19.54
C VAL A 178 -2.34 15.32 19.50
N SER A 179 -2.81 16.54 19.39
CA SER A 179 -4.22 16.87 19.24
C SER A 179 -4.43 17.83 18.08
N ARG A 180 -5.61 17.79 17.48
CA ARG A 180 -6.04 18.76 16.46
C ARG A 180 -6.99 19.77 17.07
N HIS A 181 -7.02 20.94 16.51
CA HIS A 181 -8.01 21.95 16.86
C HIS A 181 -9.35 21.66 16.17
N ASP A 182 -9.30 21.20 14.94
CA ASP A 182 -10.45 20.97 14.05
C ASP A 182 -10.14 19.81 13.09
N GLU A 183 -11.15 19.07 12.66
CA GLU A 183 -11.01 17.98 11.71
C GLU A 183 -10.58 18.43 10.29
N MET A 184 -10.84 19.70 9.96
CA MET A 184 -10.48 20.30 8.67
C MET A 184 -9.16 21.06 8.71
N SER A 185 -8.54 21.18 9.88
CA SER A 185 -7.24 21.80 10.09
C SER A 185 -6.13 20.74 10.11
N SER A 186 -5.04 21.01 9.46
CA SER A 186 -3.80 20.26 9.57
C SER A 186 -2.85 20.80 10.64
N GLN A 187 -3.27 21.85 11.34
CA GLN A 187 -2.55 22.35 12.50
C GLN A 187 -2.71 21.37 13.65
N TYR A 188 -1.60 21.01 14.26
CA TYR A 188 -1.59 20.10 15.40
C TYR A 188 -0.91 20.75 16.60
N ASN A 189 -1.40 20.42 17.76
CA ASN A 189 -0.88 20.83 19.05
C ASN A 189 -0.24 19.63 19.75
N VAL A 190 0.92 19.83 20.36
CA VAL A 190 1.65 18.75 21.01
C VAL A 190 1.77 19.03 22.50
N ARG A 191 1.30 18.07 23.32
CA ARG A 191 1.35 18.11 24.78
C ARG A 191 0.81 19.43 25.39
N GLY A 192 -0.22 20.01 24.78
CA GLY A 192 -0.84 21.24 25.23
C GLY A 192 -0.15 22.52 24.75
N GLY A 193 0.92 22.44 24.00
CA GLY A 193 1.54 23.58 23.32
C GLY A 193 0.72 24.01 22.10
N SER A 194 0.95 25.24 21.65
CA SER A 194 0.30 25.76 20.44
C SER A 194 1.00 25.29 19.17
N PHE A 195 0.30 25.42 18.03
CA PHE A 195 0.89 25.07 16.73
C PHE A 195 2.19 25.84 16.43
N ASP A 196 2.28 27.10 16.85
CA ASP A 196 3.44 27.96 16.61
C ASP A 196 4.69 27.52 17.41
N GLU A 197 4.53 26.63 18.40
CA GLU A 197 5.61 26.04 19.18
C GLU A 197 6.22 24.77 18.53
N ASN A 198 5.67 24.34 17.40
CA ASN A 198 6.20 23.24 16.62
C ASN A 198 7.23 23.75 15.64
N ILE A 199 8.31 22.97 15.43
CA ILE A 199 9.30 23.27 14.41
C ILE A 199 9.22 22.24 13.30
N VAL A 200 9.35 22.71 12.06
CA VAL A 200 9.36 21.86 10.86
C VAL A 200 10.66 22.05 10.14
N TYR A 201 11.34 20.94 9.85
CA TYR A 201 12.52 20.89 9.00
C TYR A 201 12.20 20.15 7.70
N LEU A 202 12.73 20.66 6.61
CA LEU A 202 12.67 20.03 5.30
C LEU A 202 14.09 19.92 4.73
N ASN A 203 14.58 18.70 4.56
CA ASN A 203 15.97 18.44 4.14
C ASN A 203 17.01 19.16 5.01
N GLY A 204 16.78 19.24 6.33
CA GLY A 204 17.67 19.90 7.27
C GLY A 204 17.58 21.41 7.33
N GLN A 205 16.65 22.03 6.57
CA GLN A 205 16.39 23.47 6.61
C GLN A 205 15.09 23.73 7.38
N GLU A 206 15.11 24.72 8.28
CA GLU A 206 13.93 25.11 9.01
C GLU A 206 12.90 25.79 8.09
N VAL A 207 11.65 25.39 8.24
CA VAL A 207 10.51 25.96 7.52
C VAL A 207 9.67 26.79 8.50
N PHE A 208 9.81 28.09 8.42
CA PHE A 208 9.11 29.02 9.34
C PHE A 208 7.58 29.05 9.14
N ARG A 209 7.11 28.79 7.91
CA ARG A 209 5.70 28.77 7.55
C ARG A 209 5.36 27.48 6.79
N PRO A 210 5.08 26.39 7.48
CA PRO A 210 4.80 25.13 6.82
C PRO A 210 3.48 25.13 6.04
N MET A 211 2.51 25.99 6.43
CA MET A 211 1.27 26.18 5.69
C MET A 211 1.44 27.29 4.65
N LEU A 212 1.19 26.99 3.38
CA LEU A 212 1.30 27.93 2.27
C LEU A 212 0.27 29.05 2.35
N VAL A 213 -0.93 28.73 2.85
CA VAL A 213 -1.98 29.72 3.12
C VAL A 213 -2.57 29.46 4.48
N ARG A 214 -2.64 30.52 5.29
CA ARG A 214 -3.33 30.55 6.57
C ARG A 214 -4.38 31.64 6.48
N SER A 215 -5.59 31.29 6.10
CA SER A 215 -6.68 32.24 5.95
C SER A 215 -7.96 31.73 6.58
N GLY A 216 -8.47 32.46 7.55
CA GLY A 216 -9.82 32.33 8.12
C GLY A 216 -10.18 30.92 8.56
N GLN A 217 -11.25 30.39 7.99
CA GLN A 217 -11.82 29.11 8.37
C GLN A 217 -11.18 27.90 7.67
N GLN A 218 -10.26 28.12 6.73
CA GLN A 218 -9.64 27.03 5.97
C GLN A 218 -8.16 27.23 5.72
N GLU A 219 -7.42 26.15 5.92
CA GLU A 219 -6.01 26.09 5.65
C GLU A 219 -5.75 25.59 4.23
N GLY A 220 -4.73 26.17 3.58
CA GLY A 220 -4.23 25.71 2.33
C GLY A 220 -3.43 24.41 2.42
N LEU A 221 -2.71 24.12 1.36
CA LEU A 221 -1.76 23.02 1.35
C LEU A 221 -0.53 23.35 2.20
N SER A 222 0.02 22.35 2.85
CA SER A 222 1.33 22.43 3.49
C SER A 222 2.42 22.44 2.42
N ILE A 223 3.56 23.08 2.72
CA ILE A 223 4.76 22.99 1.90
C ILE A 223 5.27 21.54 1.78
N ILE A 224 4.94 20.70 2.76
CA ILE A 224 5.32 19.28 2.76
C ILE A 224 4.46 18.53 1.73
N ASN A 225 5.08 18.03 0.69
CA ASN A 225 4.43 17.22 -0.33
C ASN A 225 4.65 15.74 -0.05
N SER A 226 3.63 15.04 0.42
CA SER A 226 3.70 13.62 0.80
C SER A 226 4.18 12.68 -0.31
N ASN A 227 4.01 13.05 -1.59
CA ASN A 227 4.50 12.24 -2.71
C ASN A 227 6.02 12.28 -2.85
N MET A 228 6.65 13.35 -2.37
CA MET A 228 8.09 13.59 -2.43
C MET A 228 8.83 13.11 -1.19
N VAL A 229 8.11 12.76 -0.11
CA VAL A 229 8.70 12.38 1.18
C VAL A 229 9.29 10.97 1.14
N GLU A 230 10.53 10.83 1.61
CA GLU A 230 11.21 9.56 1.88
C GLU A 230 11.11 9.18 3.34
N LYS A 231 11.41 10.13 4.24
CA LYS A 231 11.52 9.88 5.67
C LYS A 231 10.82 10.96 6.46
N ILE A 232 10.12 10.54 7.52
CA ILE A 232 9.46 11.39 8.49
C ILE A 232 10.03 11.08 9.86
N ASN A 233 10.69 12.04 10.49
CA ASN A 233 11.09 11.95 11.88
C ASN A 233 10.24 12.91 12.70
N PHE A 234 9.62 12.42 13.74
CA PHE A 234 8.78 13.23 14.61
C PHE A 234 9.11 13.02 16.09
N SER A 235 9.15 14.13 16.85
CA SER A 235 9.31 14.08 18.29
C SER A 235 8.33 14.99 18.99
N THR A 236 7.71 14.48 20.05
CA THR A 236 6.81 15.24 20.94
C THR A 236 7.53 15.85 22.13
N GLY A 237 8.83 16.16 22.02
CA GLY A 237 9.70 16.71 23.06
C GLY A 237 10.92 15.82 23.31
N GLY A 238 11.94 16.35 23.99
CA GLY A 238 13.20 15.65 24.24
C GLY A 238 14.04 15.41 22.99
N PHE A 239 13.99 16.32 22.02
CA PHE A 239 14.73 16.29 20.78
C PHE A 239 16.18 16.78 20.96
N GLU A 240 17.02 16.50 19.96
CA GLU A 240 18.44 16.87 19.95
C GLU A 240 18.63 18.39 19.92
N ALA A 241 19.73 18.88 20.50
CA ALA A 241 20.06 20.31 20.58
C ALA A 241 20.17 21.03 19.21
N LYS A 242 20.35 20.28 18.11
CA LYS A 242 20.34 20.86 16.76
C LYS A 242 18.98 21.46 16.36
N TYR A 243 17.91 21.03 17.01
CA TYR A 243 16.57 21.56 16.80
C TYR A 243 16.26 22.62 17.86
N GLY A 244 16.73 23.88 17.63
CA GLY A 244 16.53 24.98 18.54
C GLY A 244 15.17 25.68 18.41
N ASP A 245 14.95 26.66 19.31
CA ASP A 245 13.93 27.71 19.24
C ASP A 245 12.46 27.33 19.43
N LYS A 246 12.08 26.04 19.50
CA LYS A 246 10.71 25.59 19.70
C LYS A 246 10.63 24.60 20.86
N MET A 247 9.48 24.54 21.53
CA MET A 247 9.35 23.81 22.79
C MET A 247 8.46 22.57 22.72
N SER A 248 7.52 22.51 21.75
CA SER A 248 6.51 21.46 21.75
C SER A 248 6.88 20.26 20.93
N SER A 249 7.24 20.43 19.67
CA SER A 249 7.60 19.29 18.80
C SER A 249 8.57 19.65 17.69
N VAL A 250 9.17 18.59 17.12
CA VAL A 250 10.00 18.66 15.91
C VAL A 250 9.44 17.68 14.87
N LEU A 251 9.20 18.18 13.69
CA LEU A 251 8.90 17.42 12.48
C LEU A 251 10.02 17.61 11.48
N ASP A 252 10.84 16.57 11.26
CA ASP A 252 11.98 16.60 10.34
C ASP A 252 11.71 15.68 9.15
N ILE A 253 11.57 16.30 7.98
CA ILE A 253 11.19 15.66 6.73
C ILE A 253 12.39 15.58 5.80
N THR A 254 12.63 14.41 5.26
CA THR A 254 13.60 14.20 4.19
C THR A 254 12.87 13.84 2.91
N TYR A 255 13.16 14.55 1.83
CA TYR A 255 12.65 14.26 0.51
C TYR A 255 13.46 13.16 -0.17
N LYS A 256 12.82 12.44 -1.07
CA LYS A 256 13.42 11.38 -1.88
C LYS A 256 14.55 11.93 -2.76
N LYS A 257 15.49 11.05 -3.08
CA LYS A 257 16.47 11.25 -4.14
C LYS A 257 16.38 10.06 -5.11
N PRO A 258 15.41 10.08 -6.05
CA PRO A 258 15.21 8.97 -6.96
C PRO A 258 16.47 8.69 -7.77
N LYS A 259 16.80 7.41 -7.93
CA LYS A 259 17.92 6.94 -8.75
C LYS A 259 17.48 6.37 -10.09
N LYS A 260 16.17 6.23 -10.28
CA LYS A 260 15.52 5.72 -11.48
C LYS A 260 14.29 6.57 -11.76
N PHE A 261 13.71 6.41 -12.94
CA PHE A 261 12.42 7.01 -13.23
C PHE A 261 11.34 6.43 -12.33
N GLU A 262 10.61 7.30 -11.66
CA GLU A 262 9.42 6.97 -10.90
C GLU A 262 8.33 8.01 -11.12
N ALA A 263 7.08 7.57 -11.14
CA ALA A 263 5.94 8.45 -11.28
C ALA A 263 4.76 7.89 -10.48
N SER A 264 3.94 8.79 -9.97
CA SER A 264 2.69 8.42 -9.30
C SER A 264 1.63 9.48 -9.52
N ALA A 265 0.37 9.06 -9.54
CA ALA A 265 -0.77 9.97 -9.57
C ALA A 265 -1.80 9.47 -8.56
N ASN A 266 -2.47 10.42 -7.91
CA ASN A 266 -3.52 10.13 -6.95
C ASN A 266 -4.70 11.09 -7.19
N GLY A 267 -5.91 10.62 -6.90
CA GLY A 267 -7.11 11.41 -7.02
C GLY A 267 -8.12 11.05 -5.94
N SER A 268 -8.84 12.05 -5.47
CA SER A 268 -9.91 11.93 -4.48
C SER A 268 -11.01 12.95 -4.78
N LEU A 269 -12.12 12.89 -4.04
CA LEU A 269 -13.18 13.89 -4.12
C LEU A 269 -12.71 15.30 -3.72
N LEU A 270 -11.64 15.39 -2.94
CA LEU A 270 -11.09 16.65 -2.44
C LEU A 270 -9.96 17.19 -3.30
N GLY A 271 -9.61 16.50 -4.38
CA GLY A 271 -8.54 16.92 -5.27
C GLY A 271 -7.68 15.78 -5.75
N GLY A 272 -6.50 16.10 -6.21
CA GLY A 272 -5.55 15.09 -6.71
C GLY A 272 -4.15 15.65 -6.89
N GLY A 273 -3.24 14.79 -7.26
CA GLY A 273 -1.87 15.16 -7.51
C GLY A 273 -1.14 14.20 -8.44
N ALA A 274 -0.07 14.69 -9.00
CA ALA A 274 0.84 13.87 -9.79
C ALA A 274 2.28 14.18 -9.35
N TYR A 275 3.11 13.18 -9.45
CA TYR A 275 4.51 13.21 -9.07
C TYR A 275 5.34 12.50 -10.12
N VAL A 276 6.47 13.06 -10.46
CA VAL A 276 7.48 12.48 -11.35
C VAL A 276 8.85 12.70 -10.73
N GLY A 277 9.66 11.66 -10.71
CA GLY A 277 11.05 11.70 -10.27
C GLY A 277 11.97 10.98 -11.25
N TYR A 278 13.17 11.50 -11.40
CA TYR A 278 14.24 10.88 -12.19
C TYR A 278 15.60 11.25 -11.61
N GLY A 279 16.54 10.32 -11.69
CA GLY A 279 17.89 10.62 -11.27
C GLY A 279 18.87 9.48 -11.44
N ASN A 280 20.06 9.72 -10.94
CA ASN A 280 21.17 8.78 -10.83
C ASN A 280 21.93 9.05 -9.53
N ASP A 281 23.09 8.44 -9.34
CA ASP A 281 23.87 8.59 -8.09
C ASP A 281 24.40 10.01 -7.84
N LYS A 282 24.49 10.86 -8.87
CA LYS A 282 25.02 12.25 -8.78
C LYS A 282 23.96 13.32 -8.92
N PHE A 283 22.83 13.00 -9.52
CA PHE A 283 21.79 13.96 -9.85
C PHE A 283 20.41 13.36 -9.64
N SER A 284 19.53 14.12 -9.04
CA SER A 284 18.13 13.73 -8.82
C SER A 284 17.23 14.93 -9.00
N VAL A 285 16.16 14.78 -9.72
CA VAL A 285 15.12 15.79 -9.91
C VAL A 285 13.75 15.18 -9.64
N MET A 286 12.93 15.95 -8.96
CA MET A 286 11.54 15.61 -8.70
C MET A 286 10.64 16.79 -8.99
N SER A 287 9.46 16.52 -9.46
CA SER A 287 8.42 17.51 -9.69
C SER A 287 7.07 16.93 -9.25
N SER A 288 6.27 17.74 -8.59
CA SER A 288 4.93 17.35 -8.16
C SER A 288 3.96 18.51 -8.29
N ILE A 289 2.75 18.20 -8.73
CA ILE A 289 1.62 19.12 -8.75
C ILE A 289 0.54 18.56 -7.84
N ARG A 290 -0.10 19.44 -7.05
CA ARG A 290 -1.23 19.09 -6.18
C ARG A 290 -2.36 20.09 -6.40
N TYR A 291 -3.57 19.56 -6.48
CA TYR A 291 -4.80 20.35 -6.49
C TYR A 291 -5.67 19.90 -5.33
N LYS A 292 -6.23 20.87 -4.61
CA LYS A 292 -7.18 20.64 -3.50
C LYS A 292 -8.38 21.54 -3.64
N THR A 293 -9.56 20.98 -3.40
CA THR A 293 -10.81 21.74 -3.27
C THR A 293 -11.61 21.17 -2.11
N THR A 294 -12.18 22.02 -1.29
CA THR A 294 -13.02 21.61 -0.16
C THR A 294 -14.50 21.93 -0.41
N ARG A 295 -14.84 22.29 -1.64
CA ARG A 295 -16.20 22.66 -2.04
C ARG A 295 -17.28 21.65 -1.64
N TYR A 296 -16.98 20.36 -1.75
CA TYR A 296 -17.94 19.30 -1.43
C TYR A 296 -18.14 19.11 0.08
N LEU A 297 -17.10 19.33 0.89
CA LEU A 297 -17.19 19.23 2.34
C LEU A 297 -17.94 20.40 2.94
N LEU A 298 -17.65 21.61 2.48
CA LEU A 298 -18.24 22.82 3.01
C LEU A 298 -19.70 23.01 2.62
N GLY A 299 -20.14 22.49 1.48
CA GLY A 299 -21.54 22.51 1.08
C GLY A 299 -22.45 21.63 1.95
N SER A 300 -21.88 20.78 2.83
CA SER A 300 -22.64 19.96 3.79
C SER A 300 -22.68 20.54 5.20
N LEU A 301 -21.91 21.59 5.47
CA LEU A 301 -21.91 22.28 6.77
C LEU A 301 -22.90 23.44 6.73
N GLU A 302 -23.66 23.63 7.82
CA GLU A 302 -24.47 24.83 8.03
C GLU A 302 -23.56 26.03 8.33
N THR A 303 -22.99 26.62 7.29
CA THR A 303 -22.19 27.83 7.39
C THR A 303 -23.00 29.04 6.92
N THR A 304 -22.67 30.21 7.43
CA THR A 304 -23.32 31.50 7.12
C THR A 304 -23.05 32.00 5.70
N GLY A 305 -22.36 31.21 4.87
CA GLY A 305 -22.08 31.52 3.47
C GLY A 305 -21.37 30.36 2.76
N GLU A 306 -21.42 30.35 1.44
CA GLU A 306 -20.78 29.32 0.60
C GLU A 306 -19.29 29.66 0.38
N TYR A 307 -18.42 28.90 0.99
CA TYR A 307 -16.97 28.98 0.78
C TYR A 307 -16.54 28.01 -0.32
N ARG A 308 -15.77 28.49 -1.31
CA ARG A 308 -15.26 27.69 -2.42
C ARG A 308 -13.75 27.88 -2.58
N PRO A 309 -12.94 27.37 -1.67
CA PRO A 309 -11.49 27.46 -1.81
C PRO A 309 -10.97 26.44 -2.79
N ASN A 310 -10.01 26.87 -3.59
CA ASN A 310 -9.24 26.02 -4.51
C ASN A 310 -7.76 26.33 -4.32
N PHE A 311 -6.97 25.31 -4.20
CA PHE A 311 -5.54 25.39 -3.98
C PHE A 311 -4.82 24.60 -5.06
N LEU A 312 -3.91 25.24 -5.76
CA LEU A 312 -3.01 24.61 -6.72
C LEU A 312 -1.58 24.83 -6.25
N ASP A 313 -0.81 23.77 -6.16
CA ASP A 313 0.57 23.80 -5.71
C ASP A 313 1.45 23.01 -6.67
N TYR A 314 2.52 23.65 -7.11
CA TYR A 314 3.57 23.03 -7.90
C TYR A 314 4.87 23.10 -7.13
N GLN A 315 5.54 21.97 -6.95
CA GLN A 315 6.81 21.89 -6.25
C GLN A 315 7.84 21.13 -7.09
N ALA A 316 9.05 21.64 -7.10
CA ALA A 316 10.20 21.00 -7.73
C ALA A 316 11.36 20.91 -6.73
N TYR A 317 12.05 19.78 -6.73
CA TYR A 317 13.26 19.55 -5.95
C TYR A 317 14.35 19.00 -6.86
N LEU A 318 15.52 19.59 -6.76
CA LEU A 318 16.71 19.20 -7.49
C LEU A 318 17.86 18.98 -6.50
N SER A 319 18.50 17.85 -6.59
CA SER A 319 19.70 17.51 -5.82
C SER A 319 20.84 17.16 -6.79
N TRP A 320 21.96 17.82 -6.64
CA TRP A 320 23.12 17.61 -7.49
C TRP A 320 24.39 17.46 -6.64
N THR A 321 25.03 16.32 -6.74
CA THR A 321 26.25 15.96 -6.00
C THR A 321 27.36 15.64 -7.01
N PRO A 322 28.02 16.66 -7.58
CA PRO A 322 29.05 16.47 -8.62
C PRO A 322 30.24 15.66 -8.11
N ASN A 323 30.59 15.79 -6.84
CA ASN A 323 31.69 15.08 -6.19
C ASN A 323 31.39 14.94 -4.67
N GLU A 324 32.28 14.26 -3.95
CA GLU A 324 32.14 14.00 -2.50
C GLU A 324 32.21 15.28 -1.62
N ARG A 325 32.67 16.40 -2.15
CA ARG A 325 32.84 17.66 -1.39
C ARG A 325 31.69 18.63 -1.54
N TRP A 326 30.91 18.53 -2.62
CA TRP A 326 29.87 19.48 -2.96
C TRP A 326 28.52 18.79 -3.17
N ALA A 327 27.50 19.28 -2.49
CA ALA A 327 26.12 18.88 -2.66
C ALA A 327 25.26 20.16 -2.76
N PHE A 328 24.44 20.24 -3.78
CA PHE A 328 23.52 21.34 -4.02
C PHE A 328 22.10 20.80 -4.03
N ASP A 329 21.28 21.33 -3.15
CA ASP A 329 19.87 21.03 -3.07
C ASP A 329 19.06 22.31 -3.33
N PHE A 330 18.13 22.25 -4.26
CA PHE A 330 17.24 23.34 -4.60
C PHE A 330 15.78 22.89 -4.48
N ILE A 331 14.98 23.65 -3.74
CA ILE A 331 13.54 23.48 -3.61
C ILE A 331 12.85 24.73 -4.15
N GLY A 332 11.98 24.54 -5.13
CA GLY A 332 11.11 25.59 -5.65
C GLY A 332 9.65 25.24 -5.40
N ASN A 333 8.87 26.21 -4.96
CA ASN A 333 7.43 26.05 -4.77
C ASN A 333 6.70 27.24 -5.40
N ILE A 334 5.63 26.95 -6.14
CA ILE A 334 4.71 27.92 -6.70
C ILE A 334 3.31 27.48 -6.33
N SER A 335 2.57 28.34 -5.64
CA SER A 335 1.19 28.04 -5.28
C SER A 335 0.24 29.14 -5.74
N ASP A 336 -0.89 28.72 -6.25
CA ASP A 336 -2.00 29.60 -6.64
C ASP A 336 -3.24 29.22 -5.82
N ASN A 337 -3.76 30.18 -5.06
CA ASN A 337 -4.79 29.95 -4.06
C ASN A 337 -5.94 30.91 -4.30
N HIS A 338 -7.09 30.36 -4.70
CA HIS A 338 -8.30 31.11 -4.92
C HIS A 338 -9.32 30.83 -3.82
N TYR A 339 -9.80 31.91 -3.23
CA TYR A 339 -10.77 31.85 -2.17
C TYR A 339 -12.01 32.68 -2.55
N ASN A 340 -13.08 31.98 -2.95
CA ASN A 340 -14.33 32.62 -3.31
C ASN A 340 -15.34 32.45 -2.15
N PHE A 341 -15.78 33.56 -1.61
CA PHE A 341 -16.87 33.64 -0.65
C PHE A 341 -18.14 34.15 -1.34
N LYS A 342 -19.24 33.42 -1.24
CA LYS A 342 -20.56 33.87 -1.64
C LYS A 342 -21.38 34.09 -0.39
N PRO A 343 -21.75 35.37 -0.06
CA PRO A 343 -22.63 35.63 1.04
C PRO A 343 -24.01 35.01 0.77
N GLU A 344 -24.59 34.40 1.76
CA GLU A 344 -25.95 33.88 1.73
C GLU A 344 -26.85 34.73 2.62
N SER A 345 -27.96 35.19 2.06
CA SER A 345 -28.98 35.90 2.81
C SER A 345 -30.06 34.90 3.24
N ARG A 346 -30.25 34.70 4.52
CA ARG A 346 -31.23 33.76 5.07
C ARG A 346 -32.36 34.53 5.76
N GLU A 347 -33.57 34.35 5.24
CA GLU A 347 -34.78 34.86 5.93
C GLU A 347 -35.15 33.89 7.06
N THR A 348 -35.18 34.42 8.28
CA THR A 348 -35.66 33.69 9.45
C THR A 348 -36.98 34.30 9.91
N LYS A 349 -37.73 33.56 10.75
CA LYS A 349 -38.96 34.10 11.39
C LYS A 349 -38.73 35.37 12.25
N PHE A 350 -37.48 35.69 12.54
CA PHE A 350 -37.10 36.84 13.39
C PHE A 350 -36.39 37.96 12.60
N GLY A 351 -36.21 37.82 11.29
CA GLY A 351 -35.57 38.81 10.44
C GLY A 351 -34.62 38.20 9.41
N THR A 352 -34.07 39.01 8.53
CA THR A 352 -33.10 38.64 7.52
C THR A 352 -31.70 38.76 8.11
N ILE A 353 -30.93 37.67 8.08
CA ILE A 353 -29.53 37.65 8.42
C ILE A 353 -28.74 37.73 7.09
N ASN A 354 -27.97 38.79 6.92
CA ASN A 354 -27.06 39.00 5.81
C ASN A 354 -25.62 38.84 6.32
N ASP A 355 -24.92 37.84 5.82
CA ASP A 355 -23.50 37.61 6.14
C ASP A 355 -22.60 37.88 4.92
#